data_4a8a4369f61d35628d6091f54a9cbdbd
#
_entry.id   4a8a4369f61d35628d6091f54a9cbdbd
#
_cell.length_a   1.000
_cell.length_b   1.000
_cell.length_c   1.000
_cell.angle_alpha   90.00
_cell.angle_beta   90.00
_cell.angle_gamma   90.00
#
_symmetry.space_group_name_H-M   'P 1'
#
loop_
_entity.id
_entity.type
_entity.pdbx_description
1 polymer ?
#
loop_
_entity_poly.entity_id
_entity_poly.type
_entity_poly.pdbx_seq_one_letter_code
_entity_poly.pdbx_strand_id
1 'polypeptide(L)'
;MASPRTVSVAETIDEYLARADWRVNANANQGYSLGGMILNAAGKLIANYWLDEVYAPEAGTAHREGDLHIHDLDVFAGYCAGWSLRMVLEQGFNGVPGKIASAPPKHFSSALGQLVNFLGTLQNEWAGAQAFSSFDTYLAPFVRLDALTYPQVRQAMQEFVFNLNVPSRWGTQTPFTNLTFDWVCPDDLADQHPLIGGEVQPFTYGDLADEMALINRAFIDVLTEGDQDGRAFTFPIPTYNITKDFDWHGPHTDALFAMTAKYGLPYFQNFVNSDLDPHMIRSMCCRLQLDLTELLKRGNGLFGSAEQTGSIGVVTINCARIGFVHSADEDAALARLDELLEIARDSLVAKRATIARHHDGGLFPYTQRYLGTIDNHFSTIGVNGINEYVRNLTRGADDITTEAGMALAARLLDHVRARMVEFQEETGHLFNLEATPAEGTTYRFAKEDIARLPGIRHAGTDDNPYYTNSSQLPVGYTADPFLAMALQEPLQQKYTGGTVLHLYMGEAMPSAEACRELVRRSLSRFRLPYITVTPTFSICPAHGYRSGHHEQCPDCGAACEVWTRVMGYFRPIESFNIGKKGEAQERTYFSTATPGDPGDSSGSGDSTDSGDSVREEAPWHGSPQPVS
;
A
#
# COMPACT_ATOMS: atom_id res chain seq x y z
N MET A 1 33.53 9.81 18.58
CA MET A 1 32.66 10.58 17.67
C MET A 1 33.01 10.17 16.25
N ALA A 2 32.14 9.46 15.56
CA ALA A 2 32.33 9.18 14.14
C ALA A 2 32.21 10.52 13.38
N SER A 3 33.17 10.83 12.50
CA SER A 3 33.09 12.02 11.66
C SER A 3 31.79 12.01 10.85
N PRO A 4 31.09 13.15 10.72
CA PRO A 4 29.90 13.21 9.89
C PRO A 4 30.26 12.72 8.48
N ARG A 5 29.45 11.81 7.91
CA ARG A 5 29.66 11.32 6.55
C ARG A 5 29.41 12.47 5.58
N THR A 6 30.48 12.95 4.93
CA THR A 6 30.35 13.92 3.86
C THR A 6 29.67 13.27 2.66
N VAL A 7 28.53 13.82 2.25
CA VAL A 7 27.88 13.43 0.98
C VAL A 7 28.69 14.02 -0.17
N SER A 8 29.28 13.18 -1.01
CA SER A 8 29.93 13.62 -2.23
C SER A 8 28.88 14.05 -3.25
N VAL A 9 28.86 15.34 -3.60
CA VAL A 9 27.89 15.88 -4.55
C VAL A 9 28.06 15.25 -5.94
N ALA A 10 29.31 15.15 -6.42
CA ALA A 10 29.59 14.57 -7.74
C ALA A 10 29.17 13.10 -7.79
N GLU A 11 29.62 12.29 -6.82
CA GLU A 11 29.26 10.87 -6.72
C GLU A 11 27.74 10.67 -6.67
N THR A 12 27.01 11.48 -5.88
CA THR A 12 25.55 11.39 -5.77
C THR A 12 24.85 11.62 -7.11
N ILE A 13 25.30 12.61 -7.88
CA ILE A 13 24.71 12.92 -9.18
C ILE A 13 25.11 11.88 -10.22
N ASP A 14 26.39 11.49 -10.27
CA ASP A 14 26.90 10.53 -11.23
C ASP A 14 26.27 9.13 -11.04
N GLU A 15 26.10 8.66 -9.80
CA GLU A 15 25.39 7.42 -9.48
C GLU A 15 23.94 7.42 -9.98
N TYR A 16 23.23 8.55 -9.83
CA TYR A 16 21.87 8.67 -10.34
C TYR A 16 21.84 8.66 -11.87
N LEU A 17 22.71 9.44 -12.52
CA LEU A 17 22.77 9.53 -13.97
C LEU A 17 23.17 8.19 -14.61
N ALA A 18 24.09 7.46 -13.99
CA ALA A 18 24.50 6.12 -14.41
C ALA A 18 23.47 5.02 -14.07
N ARG A 19 22.41 5.35 -13.31
CA ARG A 19 21.45 4.37 -12.75
C ARG A 19 22.11 3.25 -11.95
N ALA A 20 23.27 3.51 -11.37
CA ALA A 20 24.04 2.53 -10.62
C ALA A 20 23.48 2.27 -9.21
N ASP A 21 22.77 3.22 -8.64
CA ASP A 21 22.14 3.11 -7.33
C ASP A 21 20.76 2.45 -7.45
N TRP A 22 20.59 1.27 -6.86
CA TRP A 22 19.31 0.55 -6.86
C TRP A 22 18.15 1.38 -6.27
N ARG A 23 18.47 2.36 -5.39
CA ARG A 23 17.50 3.26 -4.76
C ARG A 23 16.80 4.18 -5.76
N VAL A 24 17.35 4.37 -6.96
CA VAL A 24 16.68 5.11 -8.05
C VAL A 24 15.34 4.45 -8.43
N ASN A 25 15.26 3.13 -8.29
CA ASN A 25 14.06 2.33 -8.56
C ASN A 25 13.64 1.52 -7.31
N ALA A 26 13.93 2.00 -6.10
CA ALA A 26 13.54 1.32 -4.87
C ALA A 26 12.01 1.18 -4.74
N ASN A 27 11.29 2.15 -5.29
CA ASN A 27 9.83 2.18 -5.35
C ASN A 27 9.41 2.28 -6.83
N ALA A 28 8.56 1.38 -7.28
CA ALA A 28 8.10 1.31 -8.68
C ALA A 28 7.31 2.56 -9.14
N ASN A 29 6.85 3.41 -8.22
CA ASN A 29 6.21 4.70 -8.53
C ASN A 29 7.22 5.83 -8.82
N GLN A 30 8.52 5.60 -8.61
CA GLN A 30 9.59 6.57 -8.94
C GLN A 30 10.06 6.36 -10.37
N GLY A 31 10.28 7.46 -11.09
CA GLY A 31 10.79 7.44 -12.46
C GLY A 31 12.16 8.12 -12.56
N TYR A 32 13.00 7.62 -13.48
CA TYR A 32 14.24 8.30 -13.86
C TYR A 32 13.92 9.62 -14.57
N SER A 33 14.18 10.75 -13.90
CA SER A 33 13.78 12.08 -14.35
C SER A 33 14.61 13.16 -13.66
N LEU A 34 14.56 14.39 -14.18
CA LEU A 34 15.20 15.54 -13.53
C LEU A 34 14.67 15.77 -12.11
N GLY A 35 13.35 15.71 -11.92
CA GLY A 35 12.74 15.82 -10.59
C GLY A 35 13.16 14.69 -9.65
N GLY A 36 13.26 13.46 -10.17
CA GLY A 36 13.79 12.31 -9.43
C GLY A 36 15.25 12.50 -9.01
N MET A 37 16.09 13.09 -9.87
CA MET A 37 17.47 13.41 -9.53
C MET A 37 17.57 14.44 -8.38
N ILE A 38 16.75 15.50 -8.45
CA ILE A 38 16.71 16.53 -7.40
C ILE A 38 16.26 15.91 -6.07
N LEU A 39 15.20 15.10 -6.09
CA LEU A 39 14.70 14.40 -4.90
C LEU A 39 15.76 13.45 -4.33
N ASN A 40 16.43 12.65 -5.18
CA ASN A 40 17.48 11.73 -4.74
C ASN A 40 18.65 12.46 -4.07
N ALA A 41 19.13 13.56 -4.67
CA ALA A 41 20.21 14.37 -4.10
C ALA A 41 19.81 15.04 -2.79
N ALA A 42 18.63 15.69 -2.75
CA ALA A 42 18.09 16.29 -1.53
C ALA A 42 17.80 15.24 -0.45
N GLY A 43 17.24 14.09 -0.85
CA GLY A 43 16.90 12.99 0.04
C GLY A 43 18.12 12.40 0.75
N LYS A 44 19.25 12.26 0.08
CA LYS A 44 20.51 11.82 0.74
C LYS A 44 20.96 12.77 1.84
N LEU A 45 20.83 14.10 1.65
CA LEU A 45 21.14 15.09 2.68
C LEU A 45 20.16 15.02 3.85
N ILE A 46 18.87 14.95 3.55
CA ILE A 46 17.80 14.88 4.56
C ILE A 46 17.93 13.58 5.39
N ALA A 47 18.22 12.45 4.73
CA ALA A 47 18.40 11.17 5.42
C ALA A 47 19.59 11.22 6.41
N ASN A 48 20.71 11.80 6.00
CA ASN A 48 21.84 11.95 6.92
C ASN A 48 21.52 12.90 8.08
N TYR A 49 20.78 13.99 7.83
CA TYR A 49 20.33 14.88 8.90
C TYR A 49 19.45 14.14 9.93
N TRP A 50 18.48 13.33 9.47
CA TRP A 50 17.69 12.49 10.38
C TRP A 50 18.56 11.56 11.21
N LEU A 51 19.49 10.83 10.56
CA LEU A 51 20.27 9.77 11.19
C LEU A 51 21.41 10.27 12.09
N ASP A 52 21.92 11.46 11.84
CA ASP A 52 23.09 11.98 12.55
C ASP A 52 22.74 13.09 13.55
N GLU A 53 21.66 13.85 13.31
CA GLU A 53 21.33 15.05 14.12
C GLU A 53 20.02 14.91 14.90
N VAL A 54 19.05 14.14 14.38
CA VAL A 54 17.71 14.02 15.00
C VAL A 54 17.58 12.77 15.86
N TYR A 55 17.98 11.63 15.32
CA TYR A 55 17.88 10.36 16.04
C TYR A 55 19.10 10.12 16.95
N ALA A 56 18.87 9.31 18.00
CA ALA A 56 19.97 8.81 18.81
C ALA A 56 20.95 7.97 17.95
N PRO A 57 22.25 7.97 18.27
CA PRO A 57 23.27 7.24 17.50
C PRO A 57 22.97 5.77 17.27
N GLU A 58 22.29 5.13 18.24
CA GLU A 58 21.88 3.73 18.19
C GLU A 58 20.87 3.48 17.07
N ALA A 59 19.91 4.39 16.86
CA ALA A 59 18.92 4.30 15.79
C ALA A 59 19.59 4.48 14.41
N GLY A 60 20.50 5.45 14.29
CA GLY A 60 21.28 5.63 13.07
C GLY A 60 22.15 4.42 12.74
N THR A 61 22.77 3.81 13.74
CA THR A 61 23.59 2.60 13.59
C THR A 61 22.72 1.41 13.18
N ALA A 62 21.65 1.13 13.91
CA ALA A 62 20.74 0.00 13.64
C ALA A 62 20.13 0.11 12.22
N HIS A 63 19.77 1.34 11.78
CA HIS A 63 19.33 1.55 10.40
C HIS A 63 20.41 1.24 9.39
N ARG A 64 21.63 1.79 9.55
CA ARG A 64 22.74 1.62 8.59
C ARG A 64 23.25 0.19 8.53
N GLU A 65 23.18 -0.54 9.63
CA GLU A 65 23.60 -1.94 9.70
C GLU A 65 22.51 -2.91 9.23
N GLY A 66 21.27 -2.45 9.06
CA GLY A 66 20.16 -3.25 8.56
C GLY A 66 19.48 -4.10 9.62
N ASP A 67 19.63 -3.79 10.92
CA ASP A 67 18.86 -4.41 12.00
C ASP A 67 17.41 -3.95 11.98
N LEU A 68 17.20 -2.71 11.55
CA LEU A 68 15.89 -2.11 11.28
C LEU A 68 15.96 -1.16 10.06
N HIS A 69 14.79 -0.77 9.59
CA HIS A 69 14.65 0.22 8.52
C HIS A 69 13.72 1.34 8.97
N ILE A 70 14.25 2.56 9.07
CA ILE A 70 13.45 3.77 9.24
C ILE A 70 13.02 4.23 7.86
N HIS A 71 11.71 4.30 7.61
CA HIS A 71 11.15 4.64 6.30
C HIS A 71 11.20 6.15 6.03
N ASP A 72 11.18 6.51 4.74
CA ASP A 72 11.02 7.87 4.22
C ASP A 72 12.00 8.88 4.83
N LEU A 73 13.24 8.47 5.01
CA LEU A 73 14.31 9.35 5.48
C LEU A 73 14.67 10.45 4.48
N ASP A 74 14.33 10.29 3.22
CA ASP A 74 14.54 11.24 2.12
C ASP A 74 13.56 12.43 2.15
N VAL A 75 12.52 12.36 3.00
CA VAL A 75 11.53 13.43 3.16
C VAL A 75 11.48 13.91 4.62
N PHE A 76 11.51 15.22 4.83
CA PHE A 76 11.42 15.81 6.16
C PHE A 76 9.96 16.05 6.56
N ALA A 77 9.18 14.97 6.66
CA ALA A 77 7.74 15.03 6.90
C ALA A 77 7.23 13.80 7.67
N GLY A 78 5.94 13.83 8.06
CA GLY A 78 5.21 12.66 8.52
C GLY A 78 5.00 11.64 7.39
N TYR A 79 4.60 10.41 7.75
CA TYR A 79 4.48 9.32 6.78
C TYR A 79 3.21 9.46 5.94
N CYS A 80 2.02 9.19 6.50
CA CYS A 80 0.77 9.26 5.75
C CYS A 80 -0.36 9.90 6.56
N ALA A 81 -1.33 10.49 5.85
CA ALA A 81 -2.46 11.18 6.47
C ALA A 81 -3.79 10.85 5.80
N GLY A 82 -4.82 10.67 6.62
CA GLY A 82 -6.21 10.68 6.22
C GLY A 82 -6.86 12.00 6.59
N TRP A 83 -7.61 12.51 5.68
CA TRP A 83 -8.20 13.83 5.74
C TRP A 83 -9.71 13.73 5.92
N SER A 84 -10.31 14.68 6.60
CA SER A 84 -11.76 14.80 6.62
C SER A 84 -12.24 15.34 5.27
N LEU A 85 -12.83 14.45 4.46
CA LEU A 85 -13.49 14.86 3.23
C LEU A 85 -14.63 15.85 3.52
N ARG A 86 -15.41 15.58 4.56
CA ARG A 86 -16.46 16.46 5.04
C ARG A 86 -15.95 17.88 5.30
N MET A 87 -14.84 18.02 6.03
CA MET A 87 -14.25 19.33 6.32
C MET A 87 -13.89 20.10 5.05
N VAL A 88 -13.28 19.43 4.07
CA VAL A 88 -12.90 20.07 2.79
C VAL A 88 -14.13 20.53 2.03
N LEU A 89 -15.19 19.72 1.98
CA LEU A 89 -16.44 20.05 1.29
C LEU A 89 -17.25 21.15 2.00
N GLU A 90 -17.27 21.16 3.33
CA GLU A 90 -18.02 22.15 4.11
C GLU A 90 -17.29 23.48 4.27
N GLN A 91 -15.96 23.47 4.28
CA GLN A 91 -15.17 24.69 4.55
C GLN A 91 -14.44 25.22 3.30
N GLY A 92 -14.26 24.42 2.26
CA GLY A 92 -13.49 24.76 1.07
C GLY A 92 -11.99 24.57 1.27
N PHE A 93 -11.21 24.93 0.24
CA PHE A 93 -9.75 24.83 0.24
C PHE A 93 -9.13 26.21 0.48
N ASN A 94 -8.96 26.59 1.74
CA ASN A 94 -8.62 27.94 2.17
C ASN A 94 -7.92 27.96 3.55
N GLY A 95 -7.77 29.17 4.11
CA GLY A 95 -7.30 29.39 5.48
C GLY A 95 -5.79 29.35 5.65
N VAL A 96 -5.02 29.20 4.57
CA VAL A 96 -3.54 29.27 4.60
C VAL A 96 -3.09 30.69 4.21
N PRO A 97 -2.38 31.40 5.09
CA PRO A 97 -1.98 32.79 4.84
C PRO A 97 -1.13 32.94 3.56
N GLY A 98 -1.47 33.92 2.74
CA GLY A 98 -0.75 34.22 1.49
C GLY A 98 -0.95 33.22 0.34
N LYS A 99 -1.90 32.28 0.48
CA LYS A 99 -2.26 31.32 -0.56
C LYS A 99 -3.65 31.63 -1.13
N ILE A 100 -3.91 31.14 -2.36
CA ILE A 100 -5.22 31.25 -2.99
C ILE A 100 -6.23 30.46 -2.15
N ALA A 101 -7.42 31.04 -1.95
CA ALA A 101 -8.51 30.45 -1.17
C ALA A 101 -9.70 30.14 -2.07
N SER A 102 -10.26 28.94 -1.91
CA SER A 102 -11.55 28.54 -2.48
C SER A 102 -12.60 28.45 -1.38
N ALA A 103 -13.79 28.99 -1.67
CA ALA A 103 -14.97 28.80 -0.82
C ALA A 103 -15.43 27.32 -0.88
N PRO A 104 -16.36 26.91 0.02
CA PRO A 104 -17.01 25.60 -0.08
C PRO A 104 -17.59 25.38 -1.48
N PRO A 105 -17.37 24.19 -2.08
CA PRO A 105 -17.91 23.90 -3.42
C PRO A 105 -19.43 23.84 -3.37
N LYS A 106 -20.06 24.26 -4.48
CA LYS A 106 -21.53 24.17 -4.66
C LYS A 106 -21.93 23.16 -5.71
N HIS A 107 -20.97 22.76 -6.55
CA HIS A 107 -21.18 21.88 -7.70
C HIS A 107 -20.26 20.67 -7.65
N PHE A 108 -20.70 19.54 -8.19
CA PHE A 108 -19.97 18.28 -8.21
C PHE A 108 -18.57 18.41 -8.82
N SER A 109 -18.47 19.03 -10.01
CA SER A 109 -17.18 19.24 -10.68
C SER A 109 -16.24 20.16 -9.89
N SER A 110 -16.79 21.17 -9.20
CA SER A 110 -16.00 22.05 -8.34
C SER A 110 -15.48 21.32 -7.10
N ALA A 111 -16.30 20.43 -6.52
CA ALA A 111 -15.88 19.58 -5.40
C ALA A 111 -14.71 18.68 -5.83
N LEU A 112 -14.84 17.94 -6.92
CA LEU A 112 -13.77 17.08 -7.45
C LEU A 112 -12.51 17.86 -7.79
N GLY A 113 -12.63 19.04 -8.41
CA GLY A 113 -11.48 19.91 -8.71
C GLY A 113 -10.76 20.41 -7.45
N GLN A 114 -11.49 20.75 -6.39
CA GLN A 114 -10.89 21.11 -5.10
C GLN A 114 -10.16 19.92 -4.45
N LEU A 115 -10.72 18.70 -4.55
CA LEU A 115 -10.08 17.49 -4.02
C LEU A 115 -8.78 17.16 -4.74
N VAL A 116 -8.73 17.31 -6.08
CA VAL A 116 -7.48 17.17 -6.84
C VAL A 116 -6.42 18.15 -6.34
N ASN A 117 -6.78 19.44 -6.21
CA ASN A 117 -5.86 20.46 -5.71
C ASN A 117 -5.44 20.21 -4.27
N PHE A 118 -6.35 19.76 -3.42
CA PHE A 118 -6.08 19.41 -2.04
C PHE A 118 -5.05 18.27 -1.97
N LEU A 119 -5.33 17.13 -2.59
CA LEU A 119 -4.45 15.97 -2.59
C LEU A 119 -3.09 16.29 -3.25
N GLY A 120 -3.09 17.04 -4.36
CA GLY A 120 -1.89 17.48 -5.04
C GLY A 120 -1.02 18.44 -4.21
N THR A 121 -1.61 19.19 -3.28
CA THR A 121 -0.89 20.08 -2.37
C THR A 121 -0.37 19.33 -1.16
N LEU A 122 -1.25 18.59 -0.47
CA LEU A 122 -0.93 17.93 0.80
C LEU A 122 0.12 16.81 0.65
N GLN A 123 0.18 16.15 -0.50
CA GLN A 123 1.23 15.17 -0.79
C GLN A 123 2.66 15.76 -0.73
N ASN A 124 2.82 17.09 -0.80
CA ASN A 124 4.12 17.74 -0.67
C ASN A 124 4.48 18.05 0.79
N GLU A 125 3.55 17.89 1.73
CA GLU A 125 3.78 18.01 3.16
C GLU A 125 3.84 16.65 3.88
N TRP A 126 3.65 15.52 3.16
CA TRP A 126 3.66 14.16 3.68
C TRP A 126 4.45 13.22 2.78
N ALA A 127 5.16 12.25 3.38
CA ALA A 127 6.00 11.33 2.63
C ALA A 127 5.20 10.26 1.86
N GLY A 128 4.17 9.72 2.49
CA GLY A 128 3.38 8.62 1.96
C GLY A 128 2.03 9.03 1.39
N ALA A 129 1.07 8.13 1.53
CA ALA A 129 -0.24 8.25 0.90
C ALA A 129 -1.17 9.23 1.63
N GLN A 130 -2.10 9.77 0.85
CA GLN A 130 -3.19 10.64 1.27
C GLN A 130 -4.52 9.93 1.05
N ALA A 131 -5.45 10.00 1.99
CA ALA A 131 -6.72 9.27 1.90
C ALA A 131 -7.94 10.12 2.24
N PHE A 132 -9.04 9.82 1.56
CA PHE A 132 -10.38 10.22 1.95
C PHE A 132 -11.27 8.99 2.15
N SER A 133 -12.10 9.04 3.19
CA SER A 133 -13.12 8.02 3.46
C SER A 133 -14.51 8.50 3.06
N SER A 134 -15.45 7.56 2.90
CA SER A 134 -16.87 7.83 2.57
C SER A 134 -17.03 8.70 1.31
N PHE A 135 -16.21 8.41 0.29
CA PHE A 135 -16.12 9.24 -0.91
C PHE A 135 -17.45 9.35 -1.66
N ASP A 136 -18.13 8.23 -1.84
CA ASP A 136 -19.45 8.14 -2.48
C ASP A 136 -20.53 8.81 -1.65
N THR A 137 -20.53 8.60 -0.32
CA THR A 137 -21.51 9.17 0.61
C THR A 137 -21.43 10.70 0.63
N TYR A 138 -20.24 11.27 0.85
CA TYR A 138 -20.08 12.73 0.96
C TYR A 138 -20.23 13.48 -0.37
N LEU A 139 -20.04 12.83 -1.50
CA LEU A 139 -20.20 13.47 -2.81
C LEU A 139 -21.62 13.33 -3.41
N ALA A 140 -22.42 12.38 -2.92
CA ALA A 140 -23.78 12.15 -3.40
C ALA A 140 -24.69 13.40 -3.35
N PRO A 141 -24.63 14.28 -2.31
CA PRO A 141 -25.43 15.51 -2.28
C PRO A 141 -25.25 16.42 -3.47
N PHE A 142 -24.02 16.52 -4.01
CA PHE A 142 -23.73 17.36 -5.18
C PHE A 142 -24.37 16.82 -6.46
N VAL A 143 -24.41 15.48 -6.61
CA VAL A 143 -25.08 14.85 -7.75
C VAL A 143 -26.56 15.17 -7.76
N ARG A 144 -27.23 15.12 -6.58
CA ARG A 144 -28.63 15.47 -6.41
C ARG A 144 -28.91 16.95 -6.71
N LEU A 145 -28.10 17.85 -6.12
CA LEU A 145 -28.30 19.30 -6.25
C LEU A 145 -28.10 19.80 -7.68
N ASP A 146 -27.10 19.26 -8.37
CA ASP A 146 -26.83 19.58 -9.76
C ASP A 146 -27.75 18.80 -10.74
N ALA A 147 -28.61 17.90 -10.21
CA ALA A 147 -29.48 17.01 -11.00
C ALA A 147 -28.72 16.28 -12.12
N LEU A 148 -27.54 15.75 -11.80
CA LEU A 148 -26.64 15.18 -12.80
C LEU A 148 -27.14 13.85 -13.34
N THR A 149 -27.02 13.69 -14.64
CA THR A 149 -27.20 12.42 -15.33
C THR A 149 -25.93 11.56 -15.24
N TYR A 150 -26.07 10.24 -15.42
CA TYR A 150 -24.91 9.33 -15.44
C TYR A 150 -23.76 9.78 -16.37
N PRO A 151 -23.99 10.20 -17.66
CA PRO A 151 -22.89 10.67 -18.50
C PRO A 151 -22.13 11.88 -17.93
N GLN A 152 -22.82 12.78 -17.22
CA GLN A 152 -22.18 13.94 -16.61
C GLN A 152 -21.35 13.56 -15.39
N VAL A 153 -21.87 12.67 -14.52
CA VAL A 153 -21.11 12.12 -13.39
C VAL A 153 -19.89 11.37 -13.88
N ARG A 154 -20.05 10.53 -14.92
CA ARG A 154 -18.96 9.77 -15.52
C ARG A 154 -17.86 10.68 -16.11
N GLN A 155 -18.22 11.75 -16.82
CA GLN A 155 -17.26 12.71 -17.36
C GLN A 155 -16.46 13.39 -16.25
N ALA A 156 -17.13 13.88 -15.22
CA ALA A 156 -16.48 14.51 -14.07
C ALA A 156 -15.55 13.53 -13.33
N MET A 157 -15.97 12.28 -13.20
CA MET A 157 -15.16 11.24 -12.58
C MET A 157 -13.93 10.86 -13.41
N GLN A 158 -14.06 10.84 -14.74
CA GLN A 158 -12.94 10.64 -15.66
C GLN A 158 -11.89 11.75 -15.50
N GLU A 159 -12.32 13.01 -15.49
CA GLU A 159 -11.44 14.17 -15.26
C GLU A 159 -10.72 14.06 -13.91
N PHE A 160 -11.43 13.66 -12.85
CA PHE A 160 -10.87 13.48 -11.52
C PHE A 160 -9.78 12.40 -11.50
N VAL A 161 -10.05 11.21 -12.05
CA VAL A 161 -9.10 10.09 -12.08
C VAL A 161 -7.87 10.45 -12.93
N PHE A 162 -8.05 11.04 -14.10
CA PHE A 162 -6.92 11.47 -14.93
C PHE A 162 -6.05 12.51 -14.23
N ASN A 163 -6.65 13.52 -13.60
CA ASN A 163 -5.91 14.54 -12.87
C ASN A 163 -5.10 13.97 -11.68
N LEU A 164 -5.60 12.95 -11.00
CA LEU A 164 -4.85 12.25 -9.96
C LEU A 164 -3.70 11.37 -10.49
N ASN A 165 -3.68 11.05 -11.78
CA ASN A 165 -2.59 10.30 -12.42
C ASN A 165 -1.57 11.19 -13.13
N VAL A 166 -1.75 12.53 -13.10
CA VAL A 166 -0.71 13.46 -13.53
C VAL A 166 0.44 13.44 -12.52
N PRO A 167 1.71 13.30 -12.99
CA PRO A 167 2.86 13.28 -12.10
C PRO A 167 3.14 14.67 -11.53
N SER A 168 2.40 15.06 -10.50
CA SER A 168 2.42 16.38 -9.84
C SER A 168 3.22 16.40 -8.53
N ARG A 169 3.68 15.23 -8.06
CA ARG A 169 4.50 15.11 -6.86
C ARG A 169 5.99 15.21 -7.20
N TRP A 170 6.80 15.48 -6.19
CA TRP A 170 8.25 15.48 -6.27
C TRP A 170 8.80 14.20 -6.93
N GLY A 171 9.85 14.32 -7.70
CA GLY A 171 10.43 13.19 -8.41
C GLY A 171 9.58 12.67 -9.55
N THR A 172 8.59 13.46 -10.03
CA THR A 172 7.65 13.08 -11.09
C THR A 172 6.78 11.86 -10.74
N GLN A 173 6.46 11.70 -9.46
CA GLN A 173 5.50 10.72 -8.99
C GLN A 173 4.06 11.22 -9.19
N THR A 174 3.14 10.30 -9.42
CA THR A 174 1.71 10.56 -9.27
C THR A 174 1.36 10.60 -7.76
N PRO A 175 0.36 11.41 -7.35
CA PRO A 175 -0.09 11.43 -5.97
C PRO A 175 -0.48 10.03 -5.48
N PHE A 176 0.13 9.58 -4.40
CA PHE A 176 -0.26 8.32 -3.78
C PHE A 176 -1.56 8.55 -3.00
N THR A 177 -2.68 8.14 -3.59
CA THR A 177 -4.02 8.43 -3.05
C THR A 177 -4.84 7.16 -2.85
N ASN A 178 -5.65 7.15 -1.79
CA ASN A 178 -6.63 6.12 -1.51
C ASN A 178 -8.00 6.75 -1.30
N LEU A 179 -9.04 6.11 -1.83
CA LEU A 179 -10.43 6.49 -1.62
C LEU A 179 -11.20 5.29 -1.08
N THR A 180 -11.92 5.50 0.03
CA THR A 180 -12.81 4.49 0.58
C THR A 180 -14.25 4.79 0.20
N PHE A 181 -14.94 3.77 -0.30
CA PHE A 181 -16.34 3.78 -0.71
C PHE A 181 -17.16 2.97 0.30
N ASP A 182 -18.24 3.55 0.76
CA ASP A 182 -19.14 2.90 1.72
C ASP A 182 -20.08 1.90 1.04
N TRP A 183 -20.47 2.14 -0.22
CA TRP A 183 -21.47 1.38 -1.00
C TRP A 183 -22.89 1.49 -0.45
N VAL A 184 -23.04 1.31 0.86
CA VAL A 184 -24.26 1.57 1.63
C VAL A 184 -24.00 2.75 2.56
N CYS A 185 -24.94 3.68 2.65
CA CYS A 185 -24.77 4.84 3.52
C CYS A 185 -24.58 4.38 4.98
N PRO A 186 -23.49 4.82 5.66
CA PRO A 186 -23.25 4.47 7.05
C PRO A 186 -24.38 4.96 7.97
N ASP A 187 -24.76 4.13 8.96
CA ASP A 187 -25.85 4.47 9.89
C ASP A 187 -25.60 5.77 10.67
N ASP A 188 -24.33 6.06 11.00
CA ASP A 188 -23.95 7.30 11.71
C ASP A 188 -24.11 8.56 10.85
N LEU A 189 -24.18 8.42 9.52
CA LEU A 189 -24.42 9.51 8.57
C LEU A 189 -25.85 9.55 8.05
N ALA A 190 -26.58 8.43 8.10
CA ALA A 190 -27.86 8.26 7.43
C ALA A 190 -28.88 9.37 7.76
N ASP A 191 -28.97 9.78 9.02
CA ASP A 191 -29.91 10.80 9.48
C ASP A 191 -29.31 12.23 9.47
N GLN A 192 -28.05 12.40 9.04
CA GLN A 192 -27.40 13.70 9.00
C GLN A 192 -27.76 14.46 7.71
N HIS A 193 -27.99 15.77 7.85
CA HIS A 193 -28.24 16.67 6.74
C HIS A 193 -26.92 17.20 6.15
N PRO A 194 -26.65 17.08 4.84
CA PRO A 194 -25.48 17.65 4.22
C PRO A 194 -25.42 19.18 4.31
N LEU A 195 -24.23 19.73 4.49
CA LEU A 195 -23.95 21.17 4.41
C LEU A 195 -23.22 21.47 3.11
N ILE A 196 -23.90 22.07 2.13
CA ILE A 196 -23.36 22.35 0.80
C ILE A 196 -23.35 23.84 0.52
N GLY A 197 -22.16 24.37 0.23
CA GLY A 197 -22.00 25.82 -0.04
C GLY A 197 -22.39 26.71 1.14
N GLY A 198 -22.38 26.18 2.37
CA GLY A 198 -22.80 26.85 3.60
C GLY A 198 -24.29 26.74 3.91
N GLU A 199 -25.06 25.96 3.14
CA GLU A 199 -26.49 25.77 3.33
C GLU A 199 -26.80 24.31 3.72
N VAL A 200 -27.56 24.11 4.81
CA VAL A 200 -28.05 22.79 5.25
C VAL A 200 -29.12 22.33 4.27
N GLN A 201 -28.98 21.11 3.78
CA GLN A 201 -29.90 20.57 2.77
C GLN A 201 -31.16 19.97 3.43
N PRO A 202 -32.32 19.97 2.74
CA PRO A 202 -33.57 19.44 3.30
C PRO A 202 -33.66 17.92 3.33
N PHE A 203 -32.69 17.21 2.73
CA PHE A 203 -32.59 15.75 2.68
C PHE A 203 -31.40 15.28 3.53
N THR A 204 -31.36 13.99 3.86
CA THR A 204 -30.26 13.36 4.62
C THR A 204 -29.32 12.59 3.70
N TYR A 205 -28.17 12.14 4.23
CA TYR A 205 -27.28 11.26 3.46
C TYR A 205 -27.94 9.90 3.14
N GLY A 206 -28.80 9.39 4.03
CA GLY A 206 -29.55 8.15 3.82
C GLY A 206 -30.53 8.21 2.64
N ASP A 207 -30.97 9.41 2.24
CA ASP A 207 -31.86 9.61 1.09
C ASP A 207 -31.14 9.51 -0.27
N LEU A 208 -29.80 9.31 -0.31
CA LEU A 208 -28.95 9.53 -1.49
C LEU A 208 -28.39 8.22 -2.10
N ALA A 209 -29.05 7.09 -1.86
CA ALA A 209 -28.59 5.79 -2.35
C ALA A 209 -28.43 5.75 -3.89
N ASP A 210 -29.34 6.38 -4.63
CA ASP A 210 -29.27 6.43 -6.11
C ASP A 210 -28.07 7.25 -6.60
N GLU A 211 -27.77 8.37 -5.94
CA GLU A 211 -26.64 9.22 -6.27
C GLU A 211 -25.30 8.56 -5.92
N MET A 212 -25.22 7.86 -4.77
CA MET A 212 -24.07 7.03 -4.41
C MET A 212 -23.84 5.94 -5.48
N ALA A 213 -24.90 5.29 -5.93
CA ALA A 213 -24.84 4.28 -6.98
C ALA A 213 -24.32 4.85 -8.32
N LEU A 214 -24.74 6.08 -8.70
CA LEU A 214 -24.23 6.76 -9.88
C LEU A 214 -22.72 7.06 -9.78
N ILE A 215 -22.26 7.53 -8.63
CA ILE A 215 -20.84 7.80 -8.37
C ILE A 215 -20.03 6.51 -8.48
N ASN A 216 -20.46 5.47 -7.77
CA ASN A 216 -19.79 4.16 -7.79
C ASN A 216 -19.72 3.60 -9.21
N ARG A 217 -20.84 3.62 -9.95
CA ARG A 217 -20.89 3.14 -11.33
C ARG A 217 -19.96 3.92 -12.24
N ALA A 218 -19.97 5.25 -12.16
CA ALA A 218 -19.12 6.11 -12.98
C ALA A 218 -17.63 5.89 -12.70
N PHE A 219 -17.25 5.78 -11.43
CA PHE A 219 -15.89 5.50 -11.01
C PHE A 219 -15.40 4.12 -11.49
N ILE A 220 -16.21 3.09 -11.30
CA ILE A 220 -15.92 1.72 -11.75
C ILE A 220 -15.73 1.68 -13.26
N ASP A 221 -16.62 2.30 -14.03
CA ASP A 221 -16.54 2.28 -15.49
C ASP A 221 -15.29 3.00 -16.01
N VAL A 222 -14.91 4.14 -15.42
CA VAL A 222 -13.66 4.86 -15.77
C VAL A 222 -12.44 3.98 -15.47
N LEU A 223 -12.38 3.34 -14.30
CA LEU A 223 -11.27 2.46 -13.96
C LEU A 223 -11.23 1.19 -14.84
N THR A 224 -12.40 0.68 -15.25
CA THR A 224 -12.51 -0.53 -16.10
C THR A 224 -12.04 -0.26 -17.54
N GLU A 225 -12.21 0.96 -18.03
CA GLU A 225 -11.70 1.37 -19.34
C GLU A 225 -10.17 1.46 -19.33
N GLY A 226 -9.59 2.02 -18.26
CA GLY A 226 -8.18 2.34 -18.20
C GLY A 226 -7.82 3.61 -18.99
N ASP A 227 -6.52 3.79 -19.26
CA ASP A 227 -6.05 4.88 -20.12
C ASP A 227 -6.28 4.58 -21.61
N GLN A 228 -5.84 5.47 -22.50
CA GLN A 228 -5.99 5.33 -23.94
C GLN A 228 -5.39 4.03 -24.51
N ASP A 229 -4.35 3.49 -23.86
CA ASP A 229 -3.66 2.27 -24.27
C ASP A 229 -4.19 1.03 -23.54
N GLY A 230 -5.17 1.18 -22.64
CA GLY A 230 -5.74 0.11 -21.82
C GLY A 230 -4.92 -0.22 -20.57
N ARG A 231 -4.02 0.69 -20.14
CA ARG A 231 -3.31 0.54 -18.87
C ARG A 231 -4.25 0.84 -17.71
N ALA A 232 -4.11 0.08 -16.63
CA ALA A 232 -4.82 0.38 -15.40
C ALA A 232 -4.32 1.68 -14.76
N PHE A 233 -5.23 2.49 -14.22
CA PHE A 233 -4.84 3.63 -13.40
C PHE A 233 -4.21 3.14 -12.09
N THR A 234 -3.07 3.70 -11.72
CA THR A 234 -2.39 3.33 -10.48
C THR A 234 -3.10 3.91 -9.27
N PHE A 235 -3.61 5.13 -9.39
CA PHE A 235 -4.31 5.88 -8.35
C PHE A 235 -5.62 6.49 -8.86
N PRO A 236 -6.58 6.79 -7.96
CA PRO A 236 -6.59 6.42 -6.54
C PRO A 236 -6.79 4.91 -6.35
N ILE A 237 -6.24 4.37 -5.26
CA ILE A 237 -6.51 2.98 -4.86
C ILE A 237 -7.92 2.95 -4.25
N PRO A 238 -8.88 2.20 -4.83
CA PRO A 238 -10.20 2.09 -4.26
C PRO A 238 -10.25 1.03 -3.15
N THR A 239 -10.86 1.38 -2.02
CA THR A 239 -11.22 0.45 -0.95
C THR A 239 -12.73 0.44 -0.81
N TYR A 240 -13.35 -0.73 -0.86
CA TYR A 240 -14.78 -0.91 -0.63
C TYR A 240 -15.02 -1.52 0.75
N ASN A 241 -15.86 -0.86 1.55
CA ASN A 241 -16.34 -1.38 2.81
C ASN A 241 -17.40 -2.45 2.55
N ILE A 242 -17.08 -3.70 2.80
CA ILE A 242 -18.03 -4.80 2.64
C ILE A 242 -18.67 -5.09 3.99
N THR A 243 -19.85 -4.53 4.17
CA THR A 243 -20.66 -4.64 5.38
C THR A 243 -21.65 -5.80 5.30
N LYS A 244 -22.35 -6.10 6.39
CA LYS A 244 -23.32 -7.23 6.44
C LYS A 244 -24.52 -7.02 5.52
N ASP A 245 -24.85 -5.78 5.23
CA ASP A 245 -25.93 -5.32 4.36
C ASP A 245 -25.49 -5.04 2.92
N PHE A 246 -24.23 -5.35 2.56
CA PHE A 246 -23.75 -5.23 1.19
C PHE A 246 -24.60 -6.06 0.22
N ASP A 247 -25.17 -5.39 -0.78
CA ASP A 247 -25.99 -6.08 -1.81
C ASP A 247 -25.11 -6.80 -2.84
N TRP A 248 -24.89 -8.09 -2.62
CA TRP A 248 -24.11 -8.95 -3.49
C TRP A 248 -24.70 -9.15 -4.90
N HIS A 249 -25.97 -8.83 -5.09
CA HIS A 249 -26.70 -9.05 -6.34
C HIS A 249 -27.33 -7.78 -6.93
N GLY A 250 -26.93 -6.63 -6.43
CA GLY A 250 -27.40 -5.35 -6.92
C GLY A 250 -26.93 -5.04 -8.34
N PRO A 251 -27.59 -4.09 -9.01
CA PRO A 251 -27.37 -3.82 -10.44
C PRO A 251 -25.96 -3.28 -10.76
N HIS A 252 -25.28 -2.70 -9.76
CA HIS A 252 -23.93 -2.17 -9.92
C HIS A 252 -22.83 -3.10 -9.41
N THR A 253 -23.19 -4.13 -8.66
CA THR A 253 -22.28 -5.12 -8.09
C THR A 253 -21.57 -5.91 -9.18
N ASP A 254 -22.27 -6.26 -10.26
CA ASP A 254 -21.65 -6.95 -11.41
C ASP A 254 -20.53 -6.11 -12.05
N ALA A 255 -20.68 -4.78 -12.13
CA ALA A 255 -19.65 -3.90 -12.66
C ALA A 255 -18.41 -3.87 -11.75
N LEU A 256 -18.59 -3.82 -10.42
CA LEU A 256 -17.50 -3.87 -9.45
C LEU A 256 -16.68 -5.16 -9.62
N PHE A 257 -17.34 -6.29 -9.70
CA PHE A 257 -16.66 -7.58 -9.85
C PHE A 257 -16.13 -7.83 -11.27
N ALA A 258 -16.70 -7.21 -12.31
CA ALA A 258 -16.12 -7.23 -13.66
C ALA A 258 -14.80 -6.43 -13.71
N MET A 259 -14.75 -5.24 -13.10
CA MET A 259 -13.52 -4.47 -12.93
C MET A 259 -12.47 -5.25 -12.12
N THR A 260 -12.91 -5.88 -11.02
CA THR A 260 -12.02 -6.70 -10.19
C THR A 260 -11.47 -7.89 -10.95
N ALA A 261 -12.32 -8.59 -11.71
CA ALA A 261 -11.92 -9.73 -12.53
C ALA A 261 -10.88 -9.35 -13.60
N LYS A 262 -11.01 -8.15 -14.18
CA LYS A 262 -10.13 -7.64 -15.25
C LYS A 262 -8.81 -7.10 -14.72
N TYR A 263 -8.86 -6.16 -13.78
CA TYR A 263 -7.70 -5.40 -13.32
C TYR A 263 -7.35 -5.63 -11.85
N GLY A 264 -8.30 -6.11 -11.01
CA GLY A 264 -8.04 -6.36 -9.59
C GLY A 264 -7.76 -5.11 -8.76
N LEU A 265 -8.24 -3.96 -9.15
CA LEU A 265 -7.92 -2.68 -8.52
C LEU A 265 -8.39 -2.56 -7.06
N PRO A 266 -9.65 -3.02 -6.71
CA PRO A 266 -10.20 -2.79 -5.39
C PRO A 266 -9.51 -3.56 -4.28
N TYR A 267 -9.51 -2.93 -3.10
CA TYR A 267 -9.37 -3.59 -1.81
C TYR A 267 -10.77 -3.82 -1.24
N PHE A 268 -10.99 -5.01 -0.70
CA PHE A 268 -12.23 -5.35 -0.01
C PHE A 268 -11.96 -5.40 1.49
N GLN A 269 -12.49 -4.41 2.23
CA GLN A 269 -12.40 -4.35 3.68
C GLN A 269 -13.51 -5.19 4.29
N ASN A 270 -13.17 -6.06 5.23
CA ASN A 270 -14.07 -7.06 5.78
C ASN A 270 -14.78 -6.59 7.05
N PHE A 271 -16.06 -6.27 6.93
CA PHE A 271 -16.97 -6.06 8.05
C PHE A 271 -18.05 -7.14 8.16
N VAL A 272 -18.02 -8.16 7.28
CA VAL A 272 -18.97 -9.28 7.30
C VAL A 272 -18.66 -10.24 8.44
N ASN A 273 -17.42 -10.70 8.52
CA ASN A 273 -16.91 -11.60 9.56
C ASN A 273 -15.80 -10.89 10.33
N SER A 274 -16.19 -9.87 11.07
CA SER A 274 -15.27 -8.99 11.82
C SER A 274 -15.92 -8.55 13.12
N ASP A 275 -15.11 -8.38 14.17
CA ASP A 275 -15.54 -7.76 15.43
C ASP A 275 -15.45 -6.22 15.36
N LEU A 276 -14.93 -5.69 14.24
CA LEU A 276 -14.77 -4.26 14.04
C LEU A 276 -16.09 -3.63 13.64
N ASP A 277 -16.42 -2.51 14.26
CA ASP A 277 -17.55 -1.69 13.90
C ASP A 277 -17.19 -0.81 12.69
N PRO A 278 -17.93 -0.90 11.56
CA PRO A 278 -17.70 -0.05 10.39
C PRO A 278 -17.68 1.44 10.72
N HIS A 279 -18.43 1.87 11.75
CA HIS A 279 -18.50 3.26 12.18
C HIS A 279 -17.25 3.74 12.92
N MET A 280 -16.53 2.80 13.54
CA MET A 280 -15.33 3.07 14.33
C MET A 280 -14.05 3.01 13.50
N ILE A 281 -14.13 2.55 12.24
CA ILE A 281 -12.98 2.36 11.37
C ILE A 281 -13.24 3.06 10.05
N ARG A 282 -12.58 4.19 9.88
CA ARG A 282 -12.43 4.80 8.55
C ARG A 282 -11.12 4.30 7.97
N SER A 283 -11.18 3.67 6.80
CA SER A 283 -9.99 3.14 6.15
C SER A 283 -9.01 4.26 5.82
N MET A 284 -7.78 4.05 6.21
CA MET A 284 -6.69 4.96 5.92
C MET A 284 -5.73 4.35 4.91
N CYS A 285 -4.96 5.18 4.29
CA CYS A 285 -4.17 4.96 3.09
C CYS A 285 -3.28 3.73 3.04
N CYS A 286 -2.86 3.17 4.15
CA CYS A 286 -2.00 1.98 4.20
C CYS A 286 -2.72 0.77 4.80
N ARG A 287 -4.06 0.71 4.66
CA ARG A 287 -4.87 -0.35 5.29
C ARG A 287 -4.81 -0.27 6.82
N LEU A 288 -4.53 0.92 7.33
CA LEU A 288 -4.46 1.20 8.74
C LEU A 288 -5.85 0.97 9.33
N GLN A 289 -6.01 -0.10 10.09
CA GLN A 289 -7.17 -0.31 10.95
C GLN A 289 -6.94 0.47 12.24
N LEU A 290 -7.66 1.55 12.37
CA LEU A 290 -7.60 2.33 13.59
C LEU A 290 -8.73 1.85 14.50
N ASP A 291 -8.38 1.14 15.55
CA ASP A 291 -9.31 0.93 16.65
C ASP A 291 -9.47 2.26 17.41
N LEU A 292 -10.56 2.95 17.13
CA LEU A 292 -10.86 4.23 17.76
C LEU A 292 -11.22 4.12 19.24
N THR A 293 -11.41 2.91 19.76
CA THR A 293 -11.74 2.68 21.15
C THR A 293 -10.71 3.36 22.07
N GLU A 294 -9.45 3.35 21.69
CA GLU A 294 -8.38 4.04 22.42
C GLU A 294 -8.40 5.56 22.22
N LEU A 295 -8.73 6.05 21.04
CA LEU A 295 -8.91 7.50 20.78
C LEU A 295 -10.11 8.06 21.54
N LEU A 296 -11.21 7.33 21.61
CA LEU A 296 -12.42 7.71 22.36
C LEU A 296 -12.14 7.75 23.87
N LYS A 297 -11.37 6.81 24.41
CA LYS A 297 -10.97 6.81 25.84
C LYS A 297 -10.15 8.05 26.22
N ARG A 298 -9.41 8.64 25.28
CA ARG A 298 -8.60 9.85 25.51
C ARG A 298 -9.38 11.17 25.46
N GLY A 299 -10.69 11.11 25.30
CA GLY A 299 -11.55 12.31 25.32
C GLY A 299 -11.51 13.16 24.05
N ASN A 300 -10.81 12.73 23.00
CA ASN A 300 -10.77 13.40 21.70
C ASN A 300 -12.00 13.09 20.83
N GLY A 301 -12.99 12.36 21.40
CA GLY A 301 -14.16 11.84 20.71
C GLY A 301 -15.32 12.81 20.52
N LEU A 302 -15.13 14.14 20.64
CA LEU A 302 -16.24 15.08 20.48
C LEU A 302 -16.73 15.22 19.02
N PHE A 303 -15.99 14.63 18.04
CA PHE A 303 -16.33 14.66 16.62
C PHE A 303 -16.18 13.30 15.92
N GLY A 304 -16.34 12.21 16.66
CA GLY A 304 -16.78 10.86 16.19
C GLY A 304 -16.24 10.26 14.90
N SER A 305 -15.23 10.84 14.23
CA SER A 305 -14.71 10.28 12.99
C SER A 305 -13.24 9.89 13.14
N ALA A 306 -12.89 8.69 12.66
CA ALA A 306 -11.54 8.24 12.43
C ALA A 306 -10.81 9.04 11.34
N GLU A 307 -11.43 10.10 10.88
CA GLU A 307 -10.86 11.10 10.00
C GLU A 307 -9.77 11.89 10.74
N GLN A 308 -8.83 12.48 10.03
CA GLN A 308 -7.74 13.28 10.58
C GLN A 308 -6.74 12.48 11.45
N THR A 309 -6.43 11.28 11.02
CA THR A 309 -5.42 10.44 11.64
C THR A 309 -4.53 9.82 10.56
N GLY A 310 -3.45 9.15 10.94
CA GLY A 310 -2.51 8.53 10.03
C GLY A 310 -1.32 7.95 10.76
N SER A 311 -0.16 7.97 10.12
CA SER A 311 1.10 7.57 10.73
C SER A 311 2.13 8.68 10.63
N ILE A 312 2.76 9.00 11.77
CA ILE A 312 3.84 10.00 11.80
C ILE A 312 5.15 9.45 11.24
N GLY A 313 5.34 8.14 11.32
CA GLY A 313 6.52 7.46 10.82
C GLY A 313 6.43 5.97 10.98
N VAL A 314 7.23 5.26 10.20
CA VAL A 314 7.29 3.80 10.17
C VAL A 314 8.72 3.33 10.39
N VAL A 315 8.88 2.31 11.25
CA VAL A 315 10.14 1.59 11.44
C VAL A 315 9.88 0.10 11.28
N THR A 316 10.61 -0.57 10.41
CA THR A 316 10.46 -2.02 10.16
C THR A 316 11.65 -2.78 10.73
N ILE A 317 11.36 -3.82 11.51
CA ILE A 317 12.36 -4.69 12.14
C ILE A 317 12.77 -5.81 11.18
N ASN A 318 14.07 -6.12 11.11
CA ASN A 318 14.63 -7.25 10.37
C ASN A 318 14.55 -8.54 11.20
N CYS A 319 13.41 -9.23 11.16
CA CYS A 319 13.21 -10.46 11.91
C CYS A 319 14.06 -11.60 11.39
N ALA A 320 14.33 -11.68 10.09
CA ALA A 320 15.15 -12.75 9.51
C ALA A 320 16.56 -12.81 10.11
N ARG A 321 17.20 -11.65 10.29
CA ARG A 321 18.51 -11.53 10.96
C ARG A 321 18.46 -11.98 12.39
N ILE A 322 17.43 -11.56 13.15
CA ILE A 322 17.25 -11.96 14.54
C ILE A 322 17.23 -13.50 14.66
N GLY A 323 16.42 -14.16 13.80
CA GLY A 323 16.34 -15.62 13.80
C GLY A 323 17.65 -16.32 13.45
N PHE A 324 18.48 -15.73 12.59
CA PHE A 324 19.78 -16.28 12.22
C PHE A 324 20.81 -16.14 13.33
N VAL A 325 20.94 -14.94 13.90
CA VAL A 325 21.94 -14.63 14.94
C VAL A 325 21.66 -15.41 16.23
N HIS A 326 20.39 -15.61 16.57
CA HIS A 326 19.95 -16.33 17.76
C HIS A 326 19.39 -17.72 17.44
N SER A 327 19.97 -18.39 16.44
CA SER A 327 19.54 -19.70 15.97
C SER A 327 19.43 -20.73 17.11
N ALA A 328 18.24 -21.35 17.23
CA ALA A 328 17.86 -22.31 18.27
C ALA A 328 17.73 -21.73 19.71
N ASP A 329 17.66 -20.41 19.85
CA ASP A 329 17.48 -19.72 21.13
C ASP A 329 16.38 -18.64 20.99
N GLU A 330 15.11 -19.02 21.21
CA GLU A 330 13.97 -18.13 21.09
C GLU A 330 14.00 -17.00 22.13
N ASP A 331 14.45 -17.29 23.35
CA ASP A 331 14.49 -16.28 24.42
C ASP A 331 15.52 -15.18 24.09
N ALA A 332 16.69 -15.55 23.59
CA ALA A 332 17.69 -14.58 23.12
C ALA A 332 17.19 -13.79 21.89
N ALA A 333 16.45 -14.44 20.99
CA ALA A 333 15.84 -13.77 19.84
C ALA A 333 14.82 -12.72 20.27
N LEU A 334 13.94 -13.03 21.23
CA LEU A 334 12.96 -12.09 21.77
C LEU A 334 13.62 -10.95 22.55
N ALA A 335 14.68 -11.24 23.33
CA ALA A 335 15.45 -10.20 24.01
C ALA A 335 16.08 -9.21 23.02
N ARG A 336 16.64 -9.72 21.91
CA ARG A 336 17.16 -8.83 20.83
C ARG A 336 16.05 -8.05 20.15
N LEU A 337 14.88 -8.66 19.95
CA LEU A 337 13.71 -7.97 19.42
C LEU A 337 13.31 -6.80 20.32
N ASP A 338 13.29 -6.98 21.65
CA ASP A 338 12.99 -5.91 22.62
C ASP A 338 13.94 -4.72 22.48
N GLU A 339 15.26 -4.97 22.39
CA GLU A 339 16.25 -3.90 22.18
C GLU A 339 15.94 -3.10 20.90
N LEU A 340 15.60 -3.76 19.80
CA LEU A 340 15.30 -3.10 18.54
C LEU A 340 13.95 -2.37 18.57
N LEU A 341 12.96 -2.90 19.28
CA LEU A 341 11.67 -2.24 19.49
C LEU A 341 11.81 -0.96 20.32
N GLU A 342 12.68 -0.94 21.33
CA GLU A 342 12.98 0.27 22.11
C GLU A 342 13.67 1.33 21.23
N ILE A 343 14.65 0.95 20.43
CA ILE A 343 15.29 1.86 19.46
C ILE A 343 14.25 2.42 18.46
N ALA A 344 13.34 1.59 17.98
CA ALA A 344 12.27 1.98 17.09
C ALA A 344 11.30 2.98 17.76
N ARG A 345 10.86 2.69 19.02
CA ARG A 345 10.05 3.60 19.84
C ARG A 345 10.71 4.97 19.96
N ASP A 346 11.97 5.01 20.38
CA ASP A 346 12.69 6.25 20.65
C ASP A 346 12.89 7.07 19.37
N SER A 347 13.17 6.42 18.24
CA SER A 347 13.27 7.08 16.94
C SER A 347 11.93 7.70 16.50
N LEU A 348 10.82 7.00 16.70
CA LEU A 348 9.47 7.49 16.38
C LEU A 348 9.04 8.65 17.29
N VAL A 349 9.39 8.60 18.58
CA VAL A 349 9.17 9.72 19.52
C VAL A 349 9.98 10.95 19.10
N ALA A 350 11.26 10.76 18.73
CA ALA A 350 12.11 11.85 18.24
C ALA A 350 11.58 12.46 16.93
N LYS A 351 11.12 11.59 15.99
CA LYS A 351 10.47 12.04 14.74
C LYS A 351 9.23 12.87 15.04
N ARG A 352 8.33 12.36 15.89
CA ARG A 352 7.11 13.06 16.30
C ARG A 352 7.40 14.45 16.88
N ALA A 353 8.32 14.53 17.83
CA ALA A 353 8.70 15.79 18.46
C ALA A 353 9.29 16.80 17.45
N THR A 354 10.06 16.30 16.48
CA THR A 354 10.65 17.14 15.42
C THR A 354 9.57 17.64 14.46
N ILE A 355 8.69 16.78 13.98
CA ILE A 355 7.59 17.18 13.10
C ILE A 355 6.63 18.13 13.81
N ALA A 356 6.24 17.88 15.08
CA ALA A 356 5.40 18.77 15.87
C ALA A 356 6.00 20.19 15.97
N ARG A 357 7.28 20.29 16.32
CA ARG A 357 7.98 21.58 16.41
C ARG A 357 7.94 22.36 15.09
N HIS A 358 8.12 21.68 13.96
CA HIS A 358 8.10 22.33 12.64
C HIS A 358 6.68 22.57 12.12
N HIS A 359 5.71 21.75 12.51
CA HIS A 359 4.29 22.01 12.30
C HIS A 359 3.88 23.33 12.99
N ASP A 360 4.23 23.50 14.26
CA ASP A 360 3.96 24.73 15.02
C ASP A 360 4.74 25.92 14.45
N GLY A 361 5.92 25.68 13.90
CA GLY A 361 6.75 26.66 13.22
C GLY A 361 6.27 27.04 11.81
N GLY A 362 5.19 26.46 11.30
CA GLY A 362 4.58 26.79 10.01
C GLY A 362 5.25 26.17 8.78
N LEU A 363 6.09 25.13 8.95
CA LEU A 363 6.71 24.41 7.82
C LEU A 363 5.66 23.64 7.00
N PHE A 364 4.55 23.23 7.65
CA PHE A 364 3.46 22.43 7.08
C PHE A 364 2.14 23.21 7.14
N PRO A 365 1.98 24.31 6.38
CA PRO A 365 0.86 25.25 6.57
C PRO A 365 -0.51 24.66 6.24
N TYR A 366 -0.59 23.77 5.26
CA TYR A 366 -1.84 23.10 4.92
C TYR A 366 -2.19 22.00 5.91
N THR A 367 -1.21 21.23 6.36
CA THR A 367 -1.36 20.25 7.45
C THR A 367 -1.86 20.93 8.71
N GLN A 368 -1.26 22.07 9.09
CA GLN A 368 -1.68 22.86 10.25
C GLN A 368 -3.14 23.30 10.14
N ARG A 369 -3.57 23.71 8.93
CA ARG A 369 -4.93 24.15 8.69
C ARG A 369 -5.96 23.01 8.78
N TYR A 370 -5.63 21.83 8.22
CA TYR A 370 -6.62 20.76 8.03
C TYR A 370 -6.54 19.63 9.05
N LEU A 371 -5.42 19.42 9.72
CA LEU A 371 -5.30 18.49 10.84
C LEU A 371 -5.39 19.21 12.20
N GLY A 372 -4.84 20.41 12.29
CA GLY A 372 -4.75 21.17 13.56
C GLY A 372 -3.72 20.57 14.53
N THR A 373 -3.71 19.25 14.73
CA THR A 373 -2.76 18.52 15.58
C THR A 373 -2.34 17.22 14.90
N ILE A 374 -1.13 16.74 15.22
CA ILE A 374 -0.61 15.44 14.81
C ILE A 374 -0.70 14.39 15.92
N ASP A 375 -1.31 14.72 17.06
CA ASP A 375 -1.37 13.84 18.23
C ASP A 375 -2.19 12.57 17.99
N ASN A 376 -3.13 12.64 17.04
CA ASN A 376 -3.95 11.50 16.63
C ASN A 376 -3.24 10.55 15.65
N HIS A 377 -2.01 10.86 15.23
CA HIS A 377 -1.26 10.00 14.32
C HIS A 377 -0.51 8.91 15.08
N PHE A 378 -0.47 7.72 14.50
CA PHE A 378 0.22 6.58 15.08
C PHE A 378 1.73 6.64 14.83
N SER A 379 2.49 6.12 15.77
CA SER A 379 3.88 5.70 15.60
C SER A 379 3.84 4.23 15.19
N THR A 380 4.24 3.94 13.95
CA THR A 380 4.04 2.61 13.36
C THR A 380 5.32 1.79 13.43
N ILE A 381 5.22 0.58 13.96
CA ILE A 381 6.29 -0.42 13.90
C ILE A 381 5.83 -1.56 12.98
N GLY A 382 6.69 -1.91 12.04
CA GLY A 382 6.50 -3.02 11.13
C GLY A 382 7.49 -4.15 11.39
N VAL A 383 7.19 -5.31 10.86
CA VAL A 383 8.06 -6.49 10.91
C VAL A 383 8.22 -7.05 9.50
N ASN A 384 9.41 -7.59 9.19
CA ASN A 384 9.69 -8.16 7.88
C ASN A 384 10.47 -9.46 8.01
N GLY A 385 10.21 -10.42 7.10
CA GLY A 385 10.92 -11.69 7.06
C GLY A 385 10.57 -12.63 8.20
N ILE A 386 9.29 -12.70 8.63
CA ILE A 386 8.89 -13.64 9.70
C ILE A 386 9.03 -15.08 9.24
N ASN A 387 8.76 -15.39 7.98
CA ASN A 387 9.02 -16.73 7.44
C ASN A 387 10.51 -17.09 7.58
N GLU A 388 11.38 -16.18 7.20
CA GLU A 388 12.83 -16.35 7.29
C GLU A 388 13.33 -16.34 8.75
N TYR A 389 12.65 -15.60 9.65
CA TYR A 389 12.90 -15.69 11.09
C TYR A 389 12.71 -17.13 11.59
N VAL A 390 11.56 -17.72 11.30
CA VAL A 390 11.27 -19.11 11.70
C VAL A 390 12.28 -20.07 11.09
N ARG A 391 12.53 -19.98 9.77
CA ARG A 391 13.49 -20.85 9.07
C ARG A 391 14.93 -20.75 9.60
N ASN A 392 15.35 -19.54 9.97
CA ASN A 392 16.70 -19.31 10.50
C ASN A 392 16.78 -19.74 11.97
N LEU A 393 15.79 -19.42 12.79
CA LEU A 393 15.74 -19.81 14.21
C LEU A 393 15.73 -21.33 14.39
N THR A 394 14.95 -22.04 13.55
CA THR A 394 14.83 -23.51 13.58
C THR A 394 15.89 -24.24 12.75
N ARG A 395 16.87 -23.51 12.19
CA ARG A 395 17.90 -24.06 11.29
C ARG A 395 17.32 -24.75 10.06
N GLY A 396 16.12 -24.35 9.63
CA GLY A 396 15.43 -24.89 8.48
C GLY A 396 14.54 -26.08 8.76
N ALA A 397 14.30 -26.41 10.03
CA ALA A 397 13.38 -27.49 10.40
C ALA A 397 11.91 -27.09 10.17
N ASP A 398 11.57 -25.81 10.38
CA ASP A 398 10.24 -25.28 10.25
C ASP A 398 10.21 -23.99 9.43
N ASP A 399 9.02 -23.65 8.95
CA ASP A 399 8.64 -22.36 8.37
C ASP A 399 7.21 -22.00 8.80
N ILE A 400 6.67 -20.84 8.35
CA ILE A 400 5.33 -20.40 8.78
C ILE A 400 4.18 -21.28 8.28
N THR A 401 4.43 -22.29 7.46
CA THR A 401 3.42 -23.23 6.97
C THR A 401 3.29 -24.48 7.84
N THR A 402 4.26 -24.71 8.73
CA THR A 402 4.21 -25.80 9.74
C THR A 402 3.51 -25.33 11.01
N GLU A 403 2.93 -26.25 11.78
CA GLU A 403 2.27 -25.92 13.04
C GLU A 403 3.24 -25.30 14.05
N ALA A 404 4.46 -25.85 14.17
CA ALA A 404 5.48 -25.31 15.06
C ALA A 404 5.97 -23.93 14.63
N GLY A 405 6.19 -23.74 13.33
CA GLY A 405 6.60 -22.45 12.76
C GLY A 405 5.51 -21.39 12.87
N MET A 406 4.26 -21.76 12.65
CA MET A 406 3.10 -20.87 12.85
C MET A 406 3.02 -20.41 14.29
N ALA A 407 3.25 -21.32 15.27
CA ALA A 407 3.26 -20.97 16.68
C ALA A 407 4.39 -20.00 17.03
N LEU A 408 5.61 -20.19 16.47
CA LEU A 408 6.73 -19.26 16.63
C LEU A 408 6.39 -17.86 16.07
N ALA A 409 5.86 -17.79 14.84
CA ALA A 409 5.45 -16.55 14.22
C ALA A 409 4.36 -15.82 15.03
N ALA A 410 3.39 -16.57 15.55
CA ALA A 410 2.30 -16.03 16.37
C ALA A 410 2.84 -15.45 17.68
N ARG A 411 3.77 -16.14 18.38
CA ARG A 411 4.39 -15.63 19.61
C ARG A 411 5.19 -14.36 19.38
N LEU A 412 5.97 -14.28 18.28
CA LEU A 412 6.69 -13.06 17.91
C LEU A 412 5.73 -11.88 17.73
N LEU A 413 4.64 -12.06 16.99
CA LEU A 413 3.66 -11.00 16.77
C LEU A 413 2.92 -10.59 18.04
N ASP A 414 2.57 -11.56 18.92
CA ASP A 414 1.94 -11.27 20.22
C ASP A 414 2.89 -10.49 21.13
N HIS A 415 4.19 -10.84 21.11
CA HIS A 415 5.22 -10.13 21.85
C HIS A 415 5.32 -8.67 21.38
N VAL A 416 5.42 -8.42 20.08
CA VAL A 416 5.44 -7.05 19.52
C VAL A 416 4.19 -6.28 19.92
N ARG A 417 3.00 -6.91 19.86
CA ARG A 417 1.74 -6.25 20.27
C ARG A 417 1.74 -5.84 21.73
N ALA A 418 2.23 -6.70 22.61
CA ALA A 418 2.36 -6.38 24.03
C ALA A 418 3.25 -5.16 24.24
N ARG A 419 4.41 -5.11 23.55
CA ARG A 419 5.31 -3.95 23.58
C ARG A 419 4.66 -2.67 23.06
N MET A 420 3.79 -2.74 22.04
CA MET A 420 3.06 -1.56 21.56
C MET A 420 2.15 -0.97 22.64
N VAL A 421 1.48 -1.81 23.43
CA VAL A 421 0.64 -1.36 24.56
C VAL A 421 1.50 -0.67 25.63
N GLU A 422 2.63 -1.28 26.02
CA GLU A 422 3.57 -0.68 26.97
C GLU A 422 4.09 0.67 26.47
N PHE A 423 4.49 0.78 25.20
CA PHE A 423 4.97 2.04 24.62
C PHE A 423 3.90 3.15 24.62
N GLN A 424 2.62 2.80 24.44
CA GLN A 424 1.52 3.75 24.56
C GLN A 424 1.37 4.26 26.01
N GLU A 425 1.51 3.39 27.00
CA GLU A 425 1.47 3.75 28.42
C GLU A 425 2.67 4.62 28.83
N GLU A 426 3.87 4.25 28.36
CA GLU A 426 5.11 4.96 28.70
C GLU A 426 5.19 6.37 28.07
N THR A 427 4.79 6.50 26.83
CA THR A 427 5.01 7.72 26.03
C THR A 427 3.79 8.63 25.96
N GLY A 428 2.60 8.10 26.22
CA GLY A 428 1.35 8.79 25.98
C GLY A 428 0.97 8.93 24.49
N HIS A 429 1.75 8.36 23.56
CA HIS A 429 1.49 8.39 22.12
C HIS A 429 0.84 7.10 21.63
N LEU A 430 0.19 7.17 20.47
CA LEU A 430 -0.40 6.01 19.82
C LEU A 430 0.68 5.19 19.09
N PHE A 431 0.68 3.88 19.31
CA PHE A 431 1.53 2.92 18.60
C PHE A 431 0.67 1.84 17.95
N ASN A 432 1.11 1.35 16.80
CA ASN A 432 0.48 0.22 16.13
C ASN A 432 1.52 -0.69 15.46
N LEU A 433 1.12 -1.96 15.25
CA LEU A 433 1.87 -2.95 14.50
C LEU A 433 1.26 -3.08 13.10
N GLU A 434 2.05 -2.84 12.07
CA GLU A 434 1.62 -2.92 10.66
C GLU A 434 2.36 -4.02 9.90
N ALA A 435 1.65 -4.72 9.02
CA ALA A 435 2.26 -5.49 7.96
C ALA A 435 2.76 -4.54 6.88
N THR A 436 3.87 -3.86 7.15
CA THR A 436 4.38 -2.77 6.34
C THR A 436 4.60 -3.20 4.89
N PRO A 437 4.10 -2.48 3.89
CA PRO A 437 4.40 -2.76 2.49
C PRO A 437 5.83 -2.35 2.15
N ALA A 438 6.78 -3.16 2.60
CA ALA A 438 8.21 -2.85 2.60
C ALA A 438 8.88 -3.16 1.23
N GLU A 439 8.45 -2.48 0.16
CA GLU A 439 8.87 -2.78 -1.22
C GLU A 439 10.40 -2.83 -1.40
N GLY A 440 11.10 -1.76 -1.07
CA GLY A 440 12.58 -1.70 -1.16
C GLY A 440 13.29 -2.34 0.04
N THR A 441 12.62 -2.39 1.19
CA THR A 441 13.21 -2.86 2.46
C THR A 441 13.48 -4.36 2.45
N THR A 442 12.58 -5.15 1.85
CA THR A 442 12.73 -6.61 1.73
C THR A 442 14.01 -6.99 0.98
N TYR A 443 14.28 -6.30 -0.12
CA TYR A 443 15.52 -6.46 -0.89
C TYR A 443 16.74 -5.95 -0.12
N ARG A 444 16.63 -4.75 0.46
CA ARG A 444 17.74 -4.14 1.20
C ARG A 444 18.24 -5.06 2.31
N PHE A 445 17.34 -5.56 3.16
CA PHE A 445 17.68 -6.45 4.26
C PHE A 445 18.36 -7.73 3.76
N ALA A 446 17.75 -8.42 2.81
CA ALA A 446 18.29 -9.67 2.27
C ALA A 446 19.68 -9.46 1.66
N LYS A 447 19.87 -8.42 0.83
CA LYS A 447 21.15 -8.06 0.21
C LYS A 447 22.24 -7.78 1.25
N GLU A 448 21.94 -6.97 2.27
CA GLU A 448 22.90 -6.62 3.31
C GLU A 448 23.26 -7.83 4.18
N ASP A 449 22.29 -8.69 4.45
CA ASP A 449 22.47 -9.86 5.30
C ASP A 449 23.29 -10.96 4.59
N ILE A 450 23.02 -11.24 3.34
CA ILE A 450 23.81 -12.21 2.54
C ILE A 450 25.30 -11.82 2.53
N ALA A 451 25.58 -10.53 2.37
CA ALA A 451 26.95 -10.04 2.34
C ALA A 451 27.69 -10.16 3.69
N ARG A 452 26.96 -10.14 4.81
CA ARG A 452 27.53 -10.10 6.17
C ARG A 452 27.41 -11.42 6.93
N LEU A 453 26.41 -12.22 6.64
CA LEU A 453 26.01 -13.40 7.37
C LEU A 453 25.92 -14.62 6.46
N PRO A 454 27.06 -15.22 6.10
CA PRO A 454 27.08 -16.38 5.20
C PRO A 454 26.20 -17.52 5.73
N GLY A 455 25.29 -18.00 4.87
CA GLY A 455 24.38 -19.09 5.21
C GLY A 455 23.04 -18.64 5.77
N ILE A 456 22.77 -17.33 5.89
CA ILE A 456 21.44 -16.84 6.22
C ILE A 456 20.43 -17.28 5.15
N ARG A 457 19.25 -17.74 5.58
CA ARG A 457 18.20 -18.18 4.67
C ARG A 457 17.38 -16.98 4.22
N HIS A 458 17.14 -16.91 2.94
CA HIS A 458 16.32 -15.89 2.28
C HIS A 458 15.43 -16.52 1.22
N ALA A 459 14.58 -15.75 0.59
CA ALA A 459 13.82 -16.08 -0.60
C ALA A 459 14.50 -15.47 -1.84
N GLY A 460 14.14 -15.92 -3.03
CA GLY A 460 14.81 -15.55 -4.28
C GLY A 460 16.17 -16.22 -4.45
N THR A 461 16.91 -15.75 -5.44
CA THR A 461 18.31 -16.15 -5.69
C THR A 461 19.28 -15.15 -5.07
N ASP A 462 20.57 -15.49 -5.00
CA ASP A 462 21.61 -14.57 -4.52
C ASP A 462 21.69 -13.27 -5.34
N ASP A 463 21.31 -13.30 -6.61
CA ASP A 463 21.27 -12.14 -7.49
C ASP A 463 19.99 -11.29 -7.30
N ASN A 464 18.88 -11.93 -6.93
CA ASN A 464 17.57 -11.30 -6.71
C ASN A 464 16.99 -11.66 -5.33
N PRO A 465 17.75 -11.43 -4.24
CA PRO A 465 17.31 -11.86 -2.92
C PRO A 465 16.20 -10.94 -2.38
N TYR A 466 15.34 -11.54 -1.56
CA TYR A 466 14.37 -10.78 -0.78
C TYR A 466 13.98 -11.55 0.49
N TYR A 467 13.41 -10.84 1.46
CA TYR A 467 12.69 -11.47 2.56
C TYR A 467 11.19 -11.41 2.29
N THR A 468 10.49 -12.46 2.68
CA THR A 468 9.03 -12.51 2.60
C THR A 468 8.44 -11.34 3.37
N ASN A 469 7.51 -10.61 2.73
CA ASN A 469 6.96 -9.41 3.35
C ASN A 469 6.18 -9.74 4.61
N SER A 470 6.49 -9.05 5.72
CA SER A 470 5.83 -9.21 7.02
C SER A 470 5.68 -10.68 7.43
N SER A 471 4.45 -11.16 7.65
CA SER A 471 4.10 -12.55 7.93
C SER A 471 3.39 -13.25 6.77
N GLN A 472 3.56 -12.76 5.55
CA GLN A 472 2.96 -13.38 4.36
C GLN A 472 3.53 -14.78 4.12
N LEU A 473 2.75 -15.65 3.49
CA LEU A 473 3.27 -16.93 2.99
C LEU A 473 4.34 -16.72 1.92
N PRO A 474 5.31 -17.62 1.80
CA PRO A 474 6.14 -17.69 0.60
C PRO A 474 5.27 -17.70 -0.65
N VAL A 475 5.57 -16.84 -1.60
CA VAL A 475 4.70 -16.59 -2.77
C VAL A 475 4.53 -17.79 -3.69
N GLY A 476 5.42 -18.78 -3.57
CA GLY A 476 5.39 -20.05 -4.32
C GLY A 476 4.74 -21.21 -3.57
N TYR A 477 4.16 -20.99 -2.38
CA TYR A 477 3.77 -22.09 -1.50
C TYR A 477 2.54 -22.89 -1.98
N THR A 478 1.49 -22.22 -2.43
CA THR A 478 0.24 -22.90 -2.80
C THR A 478 -0.54 -22.18 -3.90
N ALA A 479 -1.23 -22.96 -4.73
CA ALA A 479 -2.19 -22.47 -5.71
C ALA A 479 -3.65 -22.44 -5.15
N ASP A 480 -3.88 -22.93 -3.93
CA ASP A 480 -5.20 -22.92 -3.29
C ASP A 480 -5.38 -21.65 -2.46
N PRO A 481 -6.29 -20.72 -2.87
CA PRO A 481 -6.51 -19.48 -2.15
C PRO A 481 -7.11 -19.70 -0.75
N PHE A 482 -7.92 -20.74 -0.55
CA PHE A 482 -8.54 -21.01 0.74
C PHE A 482 -7.57 -21.59 1.75
N LEU A 483 -6.61 -22.43 1.31
CA LEU A 483 -5.50 -22.87 2.14
C LEU A 483 -4.63 -21.66 2.54
N ALA A 484 -4.29 -20.79 1.60
CA ALA A 484 -3.54 -19.58 1.89
C ALA A 484 -4.24 -18.69 2.93
N MET A 485 -5.56 -18.49 2.79
CA MET A 485 -6.37 -17.71 3.74
C MET A 485 -6.38 -18.36 5.12
N ALA A 486 -6.56 -19.68 5.21
CA ALA A 486 -6.57 -20.40 6.48
C ALA A 486 -5.25 -20.31 7.23
N LEU A 487 -4.12 -20.35 6.53
CA LEU A 487 -2.79 -20.19 7.13
C LEU A 487 -2.48 -18.74 7.51
N GLN A 488 -3.02 -17.76 6.76
CA GLN A 488 -2.75 -16.35 7.01
C GLN A 488 -3.65 -15.72 8.07
N GLU A 489 -4.87 -16.21 8.24
CA GLU A 489 -5.85 -15.64 9.17
C GLU A 489 -5.30 -15.49 10.60
N PRO A 490 -4.67 -16.51 11.23
CA PRO A 490 -4.18 -16.40 12.61
C PRO A 490 -3.10 -15.32 12.79
N LEU A 491 -2.30 -15.06 11.77
CA LEU A 491 -1.24 -14.06 11.80
C LEU A 491 -1.76 -12.67 11.45
N GLN A 492 -2.60 -12.56 10.41
CA GLN A 492 -3.06 -11.26 9.95
C GLN A 492 -4.02 -10.57 10.93
N GLN A 493 -4.75 -11.30 11.76
CA GLN A 493 -5.55 -10.74 12.85
C GLN A 493 -4.73 -10.10 13.97
N LYS A 494 -3.42 -10.35 14.03
CA LYS A 494 -2.55 -9.78 15.06
C LYS A 494 -2.06 -8.36 14.75
N TYR A 495 -2.19 -7.90 13.51
CA TYR A 495 -1.80 -6.55 13.13
C TYR A 495 -2.86 -5.54 13.53
N THR A 496 -2.45 -4.50 14.26
CA THR A 496 -3.30 -3.41 14.73
C THR A 496 -3.23 -2.19 13.83
N GLY A 497 -2.23 -2.13 12.95
CA GLY A 497 -1.99 -1.04 12.00
C GLY A 497 -2.32 -1.38 10.54
N GLY A 498 -2.78 -2.60 10.28
CA GLY A 498 -3.21 -3.02 8.95
C GLY A 498 -2.39 -4.13 8.33
N THR A 499 -3.08 -4.91 7.51
CA THR A 499 -2.52 -5.98 6.68
C THR A 499 -3.45 -6.26 5.51
N VAL A 500 -2.99 -6.97 4.50
CA VAL A 500 -3.83 -7.42 3.37
C VAL A 500 -3.32 -8.76 2.84
N LEU A 501 -4.23 -9.61 2.41
CA LEU A 501 -3.90 -10.77 1.62
C LEU A 501 -4.17 -10.49 0.14
N HIS A 502 -3.11 -10.54 -0.67
CA HIS A 502 -3.21 -10.44 -2.12
C HIS A 502 -3.38 -11.82 -2.73
N LEU A 503 -4.50 -12.05 -3.41
CA LEU A 503 -4.74 -13.27 -4.18
C LEU A 503 -4.20 -13.05 -5.60
N TYR A 504 -2.99 -13.51 -5.86
CA TYR A 504 -2.33 -13.38 -7.17
C TYR A 504 -2.89 -14.42 -8.15
N MET A 505 -3.56 -13.93 -9.21
CA MET A 505 -4.11 -14.75 -10.29
C MET A 505 -3.19 -14.65 -11.52
N GLY A 506 -2.97 -15.76 -12.21
CA GLY A 506 -2.14 -15.78 -13.41
C GLY A 506 -2.72 -15.00 -14.59
N GLU A 507 -4.04 -14.82 -14.58
CA GLU A 507 -4.80 -14.13 -15.62
C GLU A 507 -6.06 -13.49 -15.03
N ALA A 508 -6.86 -12.81 -15.84
CA ALA A 508 -8.16 -12.30 -15.43
C ALA A 508 -9.06 -13.45 -14.93
N MET A 509 -9.89 -13.14 -13.94
CA MET A 509 -10.90 -14.10 -13.48
C MET A 509 -11.87 -14.44 -14.63
N PRO A 510 -12.37 -15.68 -14.68
CA PRO A 510 -13.20 -16.13 -15.81
C PRO A 510 -14.53 -15.38 -15.95
N SER A 511 -15.05 -14.81 -14.88
CA SER A 511 -16.25 -13.98 -14.89
C SER A 511 -16.35 -13.09 -13.66
N ALA A 512 -17.19 -12.05 -13.73
CA ALA A 512 -17.56 -11.20 -12.60
C ALA A 512 -18.21 -12.04 -11.48
N GLU A 513 -19.06 -13.02 -11.83
CA GLU A 513 -19.71 -13.91 -10.87
C GLU A 513 -18.71 -14.78 -10.11
N ALA A 514 -17.75 -15.39 -10.81
CA ALA A 514 -16.70 -16.19 -10.17
C ALA A 514 -15.86 -15.33 -9.21
N CYS A 515 -15.53 -14.09 -9.61
CA CYS A 515 -14.82 -13.15 -8.77
C CYS A 515 -15.65 -12.75 -7.54
N ARG A 516 -16.92 -12.41 -7.73
CA ARG A 516 -17.86 -12.09 -6.65
C ARG A 516 -17.98 -13.23 -5.63
N GLU A 517 -18.14 -14.45 -6.12
CA GLU A 517 -18.29 -15.61 -5.25
C GLU A 517 -17.00 -15.92 -4.47
N LEU A 518 -15.83 -15.77 -5.08
CA LEU A 518 -14.54 -15.88 -4.39
C LEU A 518 -14.47 -14.86 -3.24
N VAL A 519 -14.72 -13.57 -3.52
CA VAL A 519 -14.66 -12.50 -2.51
C VAL A 519 -15.71 -12.75 -1.41
N ARG A 520 -16.96 -13.03 -1.79
CA ARG A 520 -18.05 -13.31 -0.85
C ARG A 520 -17.73 -14.45 0.10
N ARG A 521 -17.26 -15.60 -0.42
CA ARG A 521 -16.86 -16.76 0.40
C ARG A 521 -15.68 -16.44 1.30
N SER A 522 -14.71 -15.72 0.78
CA SER A 522 -13.52 -15.31 1.55
C SER A 522 -13.89 -14.47 2.75
N LEU A 523 -14.65 -13.38 2.55
CA LEU A 523 -15.04 -12.46 3.61
C LEU A 523 -16.04 -13.06 4.60
N SER A 524 -16.88 -14.00 4.16
CA SER A 524 -17.85 -14.69 5.05
C SER A 524 -17.20 -15.77 5.90
N ARG A 525 -16.14 -16.43 5.39
CA ARG A 525 -15.50 -17.57 6.05
C ARG A 525 -14.31 -17.16 6.93
N PHE A 526 -13.54 -16.18 6.50
CA PHE A 526 -12.29 -15.77 7.16
C PHE A 526 -12.41 -14.38 7.75
N ARG A 527 -11.68 -14.16 8.85
CA ARG A 527 -11.58 -12.88 9.56
C ARG A 527 -10.39 -12.03 9.06
N LEU A 528 -9.95 -12.27 7.83
CA LEU A 528 -8.92 -11.44 7.19
C LEU A 528 -9.42 -10.00 7.06
N PRO A 529 -8.64 -9.00 7.53
CA PRO A 529 -9.08 -7.60 7.51
C PRO A 529 -9.31 -7.06 6.11
N TYR A 530 -8.41 -7.38 5.18
CA TYR A 530 -8.48 -6.97 3.78
C TYR A 530 -8.06 -8.10 2.87
N ILE A 531 -8.74 -8.21 1.73
CA ILE A 531 -8.31 -9.06 0.62
C ILE A 531 -8.32 -8.28 -0.69
N THR A 532 -7.49 -8.72 -1.64
CA THR A 532 -7.58 -8.27 -3.04
C THR A 532 -7.52 -9.48 -3.96
N VAL A 533 -8.19 -9.40 -5.10
CA VAL A 533 -7.97 -10.30 -6.23
C VAL A 533 -7.03 -9.59 -7.19
N THR A 534 -5.92 -10.21 -7.54
CA THR A 534 -4.83 -9.56 -8.28
C THR A 534 -4.49 -10.34 -9.55
N PRO A 535 -5.19 -10.09 -10.67
CA PRO A 535 -4.86 -10.70 -11.95
C PRO A 535 -3.51 -10.18 -12.49
N THR A 536 -2.90 -10.99 -13.35
CA THR A 536 -1.79 -10.56 -14.21
C THR A 536 -2.36 -10.26 -15.59
N PHE A 537 -1.90 -9.17 -16.21
CA PHE A 537 -2.31 -8.79 -17.56
C PHE A 537 -1.15 -8.12 -18.30
N SER A 538 -1.28 -8.04 -19.61
CA SER A 538 -0.25 -7.47 -20.49
C SER A 538 -0.84 -6.37 -21.35
N ILE A 539 -0.05 -5.34 -21.67
CA ILE A 539 -0.42 -4.23 -22.55
C ILE A 539 0.43 -4.26 -23.80
N CYS A 540 -0.20 -4.54 -24.92
CA CYS A 540 0.43 -4.46 -26.22
C CYS A 540 0.31 -3.03 -26.77
N PRO A 541 1.38 -2.40 -27.30
CA PRO A 541 1.32 -1.04 -27.85
C PRO A 541 0.39 -0.89 -29.06
N ALA A 542 0.10 -1.99 -29.79
CA ALA A 542 -0.79 -1.98 -30.95
C ALA A 542 -2.20 -2.49 -30.64
N HIS A 543 -2.37 -3.38 -29.66
CA HIS A 543 -3.63 -4.08 -29.41
C HIS A 543 -4.21 -3.84 -28.00
N GLY A 544 -3.53 -3.04 -27.16
CA GLY A 544 -3.97 -2.74 -25.79
C GLY A 544 -3.95 -3.96 -24.86
N TYR A 545 -4.94 -4.04 -23.98
CA TYR A 545 -5.07 -5.05 -22.93
C TYR A 545 -5.12 -6.49 -23.44
N ARG A 546 -4.36 -7.36 -22.76
CA ARG A 546 -4.37 -8.83 -22.90
C ARG A 546 -4.40 -9.46 -21.51
N SER A 547 -5.30 -10.43 -21.29
CA SER A 547 -5.32 -11.22 -20.07
C SER A 547 -4.10 -12.11 -19.98
N GLY A 548 -3.52 -12.26 -18.80
CA GLY A 548 -2.38 -13.13 -18.55
C GLY A 548 -1.02 -12.48 -18.83
N HIS A 549 0.03 -13.28 -18.62
CA HIS A 549 1.43 -12.89 -18.77
C HIS A 549 1.88 -13.14 -20.21
N HIS A 550 2.08 -12.09 -20.98
CA HIS A 550 2.60 -12.13 -22.34
C HIS A 550 3.76 -11.15 -22.50
N GLU A 551 4.99 -11.64 -22.59
CA GLU A 551 6.15 -10.80 -22.93
C GLU A 551 6.07 -10.29 -24.38
N GLN A 552 5.46 -11.09 -25.26
CA GLN A 552 5.18 -10.73 -26.64
C GLN A 552 3.68 -10.91 -26.94
N CYS A 553 3.13 -9.97 -27.68
CA CYS A 553 1.73 -10.01 -28.08
C CYS A 553 1.45 -11.26 -28.95
N PRO A 554 0.47 -12.08 -28.61
CA PRO A 554 0.13 -13.27 -29.41
C PRO A 554 -0.37 -12.92 -30.82
N ASP A 555 -0.89 -11.70 -31.04
CA ASP A 555 -1.46 -11.30 -32.33
C ASP A 555 -0.42 -10.67 -33.27
N CYS A 556 0.57 -9.92 -32.74
CA CYS A 556 1.52 -9.19 -33.60
C CYS A 556 3.00 -9.39 -33.24
N GLY A 557 3.32 -10.13 -32.17
CA GLY A 557 4.69 -10.36 -31.75
C GLY A 557 5.42 -9.15 -31.13
N ALA A 558 4.75 -8.01 -30.95
CA ALA A 558 5.35 -6.84 -30.31
C ALA A 558 5.56 -7.09 -28.80
N ALA A 559 6.63 -6.54 -28.23
CA ALA A 559 6.87 -6.59 -26.79
C ALA A 559 5.70 -5.93 -26.03
N CYS A 560 5.28 -6.59 -24.96
CA CYS A 560 4.20 -6.13 -24.09
C CYS A 560 4.74 -5.69 -22.74
N GLU A 561 4.08 -4.70 -22.12
CA GLU A 561 4.26 -4.40 -20.70
C GLU A 561 3.46 -5.42 -19.89
N VAL A 562 4.11 -6.20 -19.01
CA VAL A 562 3.42 -7.14 -18.13
C VAL A 562 3.12 -6.46 -16.80
N TRP A 563 1.84 -6.38 -16.44
CA TRP A 563 1.34 -5.67 -15.28
C TRP A 563 0.83 -6.62 -14.21
N THR A 564 1.21 -6.35 -12.97
CA THR A 564 0.66 -7.00 -11.77
C THR A 564 0.85 -6.08 -10.57
N ARG A 565 0.31 -6.47 -9.42
CA ARG A 565 0.48 -5.70 -8.19
C ARG A 565 1.90 -5.90 -7.63
N VAL A 566 2.64 -4.79 -7.47
CA VAL A 566 3.99 -4.85 -6.87
C VAL A 566 3.92 -5.09 -5.38
N MET A 567 3.15 -4.24 -4.67
CA MET A 567 2.93 -4.36 -3.21
C MET A 567 1.65 -3.66 -2.80
N GLY A 568 0.83 -3.14 -3.29
CA GLY A 568 -0.37 -2.40 -2.92
C GLY A 568 -0.99 -1.72 -4.13
N TYR A 569 -0.23 -1.54 -5.18
CA TYR A 569 -0.62 -0.88 -6.42
C TYR A 569 -0.04 -1.59 -7.65
N PHE A 570 -0.62 -1.35 -8.81
CA PHE A 570 -0.22 -1.97 -10.06
C PHE A 570 0.87 -1.19 -10.78
N ARG A 571 1.85 -1.91 -11.31
CA ARG A 571 2.92 -1.39 -12.18
C ARG A 571 3.38 -2.46 -13.17
N PRO A 572 4.04 -2.07 -14.26
CA PRO A 572 4.78 -3.03 -15.09
C PRO A 572 5.88 -3.73 -14.26
N ILE A 573 6.05 -5.03 -14.44
CA ILE A 573 7.10 -5.82 -13.74
C ILE A 573 8.50 -5.23 -14.02
N GLU A 574 8.71 -4.66 -15.19
CA GLU A 574 9.98 -4.01 -15.54
C GLU A 574 10.38 -2.88 -14.59
N SER A 575 9.39 -2.17 -14.02
CA SER A 575 9.62 -1.09 -13.06
C SER A 575 9.88 -1.56 -11.63
N PHE A 576 9.73 -2.84 -11.34
CA PHE A 576 9.96 -3.40 -10.02
C PHE A 576 11.44 -3.32 -9.64
N ASN A 577 11.72 -3.15 -8.35
CA ASN A 577 13.07 -3.31 -7.84
C ASN A 577 13.54 -4.78 -7.97
N ILE A 578 14.83 -5.00 -7.78
CA ILE A 578 15.48 -6.32 -7.99
C ILE A 578 14.81 -7.41 -7.15
N GLY A 579 14.57 -7.18 -5.86
CA GLY A 579 13.93 -8.17 -4.97
C GLY A 579 12.47 -8.45 -5.35
N LYS A 580 11.71 -7.43 -5.77
CA LYS A 580 10.34 -7.61 -6.23
C LYS A 580 10.24 -8.32 -7.59
N LYS A 581 11.26 -8.20 -8.45
CA LYS A 581 11.38 -9.04 -9.65
C LYS A 581 11.61 -10.50 -9.28
N GLY A 582 12.49 -10.79 -8.31
CA GLY A 582 12.69 -12.14 -7.78
C GLY A 582 11.40 -12.72 -7.19
N GLU A 583 10.71 -11.96 -6.35
CA GLU A 583 9.40 -12.37 -5.80
C GLU A 583 8.38 -12.67 -6.90
N ALA A 584 8.27 -11.82 -7.92
CA ALA A 584 7.33 -12.02 -9.02
C ALA A 584 7.63 -13.29 -9.84
N GLN A 585 8.89 -13.66 -9.98
CA GLN A 585 9.33 -14.90 -10.67
C GLN A 585 8.97 -16.16 -9.87
N GLU A 586 8.97 -16.09 -8.54
CA GLU A 586 8.65 -17.22 -7.66
C GLU A 586 7.15 -17.38 -7.37
N ARG A 587 6.30 -16.47 -7.85
CA ARG A 587 4.85 -16.51 -7.57
C ARG A 587 4.20 -17.75 -8.15
N THR A 588 3.56 -18.53 -7.30
CA THR A 588 2.53 -19.50 -7.69
C THR A 588 1.19 -18.81 -7.72
N TYR A 589 0.55 -18.82 -8.88
CA TYR A 589 -0.74 -18.17 -9.06
C TYR A 589 -1.87 -19.03 -8.51
N PHE A 590 -2.84 -18.40 -7.85
CA PHE A 590 -4.03 -19.09 -7.35
C PHE A 590 -4.92 -19.54 -8.50
N SER A 591 -5.50 -20.72 -8.34
CA SER A 591 -6.48 -21.32 -9.27
C SER A 591 -7.86 -21.33 -8.66
N THR A 592 -8.87 -21.04 -9.46
CA THR A 592 -10.29 -21.18 -9.09
C THR A 592 -10.86 -22.56 -9.43
N ALA A 593 -10.07 -23.44 -10.06
CA ALA A 593 -10.48 -24.82 -10.33
C ALA A 593 -10.60 -25.59 -9.02
N THR A 594 -11.75 -26.21 -8.80
CA THR A 594 -11.98 -27.11 -7.65
C THR A 594 -11.00 -28.30 -7.76
N PRO A 595 -10.29 -28.70 -6.70
CA PRO A 595 -9.52 -29.93 -6.72
C PRO A 595 -10.48 -31.10 -6.95
N GLY A 596 -10.54 -31.65 -8.17
CA GLY A 596 -11.39 -32.79 -8.48
C GLY A 596 -12.07 -32.83 -9.85
N ASP A 597 -11.86 -31.84 -10.71
CA ASP A 597 -12.32 -31.91 -12.10
C ASP A 597 -11.19 -32.42 -13.01
N PRO A 598 -11.24 -33.69 -13.47
CA PRO A 598 -10.25 -34.25 -14.38
C PRO A 598 -10.63 -33.90 -15.83
N GLY A 599 -10.49 -32.64 -16.19
CA GLY A 599 -10.83 -32.14 -17.52
C GLY A 599 -9.88 -31.08 -17.99
N ASP A 600 -8.71 -31.44 -18.39
CA ASP A 600 -8.01 -31.16 -19.64
C ASP A 600 -6.50 -31.41 -19.53
N SER A 601 -6.14 -32.67 -19.53
CA SER A 601 -4.80 -33.11 -19.91
C SER A 601 -4.83 -33.52 -21.39
N SER A 602 -4.82 -32.55 -22.29
CA SER A 602 -4.53 -32.81 -23.69
C SER A 602 -3.32 -32.00 -24.11
N GLY A 603 -2.21 -32.64 -24.24
CA GLY A 603 -1.11 -32.03 -24.95
C GLY A 603 0.23 -32.62 -24.60
N SER A 604 0.38 -33.86 -25.05
CA SER A 604 1.58 -34.49 -25.63
C SER A 604 2.84 -34.55 -24.78
N GLY A 605 2.96 -35.70 -24.15
CA GLY A 605 4.28 -36.31 -24.00
C GLY A 605 4.79 -36.77 -25.35
N ASP A 606 6.03 -36.54 -25.66
CA ASP A 606 6.84 -37.61 -26.17
C ASP A 606 8.30 -37.39 -25.79
N SER A 607 8.86 -38.48 -25.44
CA SER A 607 10.16 -38.74 -24.88
C SER A 607 11.25 -38.86 -25.94
N THR A 608 12.49 -38.76 -25.44
CA THR A 608 13.76 -39.21 -26.02
C THR A 608 14.39 -38.26 -27.03
N ASP A 609 15.59 -37.79 -26.86
CA ASP A 609 16.87 -38.47 -26.82
C ASP A 609 18.01 -37.45 -26.59
N SER A 610 19.06 -37.95 -26.02
CA SER A 610 20.38 -37.38 -25.78
C SER A 610 21.00 -36.57 -26.92
N GLY A 611 21.70 -35.47 -26.57
CA GLY A 611 22.61 -34.84 -27.51
C GLY A 611 23.29 -33.59 -26.97
N ASP A 612 24.46 -33.75 -26.38
CA ASP A 612 25.46 -32.70 -26.11
C ASP A 612 25.64 -31.77 -27.32
N SER A 613 25.46 -30.48 -27.15
CA SER A 613 26.20 -29.50 -27.95
C SER A 613 26.28 -28.15 -27.21
N VAL A 614 27.49 -27.86 -26.80
CA VAL A 614 28.05 -26.57 -26.44
C VAL A 614 27.61 -25.51 -27.46
N ARG A 615 27.00 -24.41 -27.01
CA ARG A 615 26.87 -23.19 -27.80
C ARG A 615 27.53 -22.03 -27.08
N GLU A 616 28.52 -21.50 -27.79
CA GLU A 616 29.28 -20.30 -27.50
C GLU A 616 28.36 -19.08 -27.31
N GLU A 617 28.71 -18.26 -26.34
CA GLU A 617 28.20 -16.91 -26.12
C GLU A 617 28.65 -15.97 -27.24
N ALA A 618 27.73 -15.23 -27.84
CA ALA A 618 28.03 -14.09 -28.70
C ALA A 618 27.73 -12.79 -27.93
N PRO A 619 28.63 -11.78 -27.99
CA PRO A 619 28.47 -10.53 -27.21
C PRO A 619 27.49 -9.59 -27.90
N TRP A 620 26.66 -8.98 -27.08
CA TRP A 620 25.72 -7.95 -27.46
C TRP A 620 26.42 -6.61 -27.75
N HIS A 621 26.44 -6.21 -29.00
CA HIS A 621 26.75 -4.83 -29.42
C HIS A 621 25.50 -4.18 -30.02
N GLY A 622 24.91 -3.27 -29.28
CA GLY A 622 23.82 -2.39 -29.76
C GLY A 622 24.09 -0.97 -29.35
N SER A 623 24.64 -0.15 -30.25
CA SER A 623 24.72 1.30 -30.10
C SER A 623 23.42 1.96 -30.53
N PRO A 624 22.95 3.01 -29.83
CA PRO A 624 21.79 3.77 -30.30
C PRO A 624 22.14 4.74 -31.39
N GLN A 625 21.34 4.79 -32.43
CA GLN A 625 21.40 5.83 -33.47
C GLN A 625 20.63 7.08 -33.04
N PRO A 626 21.08 8.29 -33.40
CA PRO A 626 20.41 9.52 -33.07
C PRO A 626 19.25 9.81 -34.03
N VAL A 627 18.13 10.22 -33.47
CA VAL A 627 17.01 10.78 -34.23
C VAL A 627 17.24 12.28 -34.35
N SER A 628 17.23 12.76 -35.59
CA SER A 628 17.28 14.18 -35.99
C SER A 628 16.04 14.96 -35.62
#